data_fb70f7df8fb4bedb00e2c74325ebfeb6
#
_entry.id   fb70f7df8fb4bedb00e2c74325ebfeb6
#
_cell.length_a   1.000
_cell.length_b   1.000
_cell.length_c   1.000
_cell.angle_alpha   90.00
_cell.angle_beta   90.00
_cell.angle_gamma   90.00
#
_symmetry.space_group_name_H-M   'P 1'
#
loop_
_entity.id
_entity.type
_entity.pdbx_description
1 polymer ?
#
loop_
_entity_poly.entity_id
_entity_poly.type
_entity_poly.pdbx_seq_one_letter_code
_entity_poly.pdbx_strand_id
1 'polypeptide(L)'
;MFGGVGGWLLQQASERRWVTDTYHQLTLVALGLASFLVALEVGGNEFIAPFVAGLFVKLSFEDAGQEMSSFSEAWGGSLNSLVFFVFGMVVVQNVELLTMSSWVFAVLSLTVVRMVAVAISLLGAGLRPASVVFIGWFGPRGLASIVLGLILVKKAAVIPGQEVIEGAVMATVLLSIVAHGLTTNLGIRLYTKRVDQLSDDAPEQEPNDELVDRFWDDMV
;
A
#
# COMPACT_ATOMS: atom_id res chain seq x y z
N MET A 1 -3.50 7.24 20.02
CA MET A 1 -2.84 7.25 21.34
C MET A 1 -1.47 6.57 21.32
N PHE A 2 -1.34 5.29 20.98
CA PHE A 2 -0.04 4.59 21.01
C PHE A 2 1.04 5.20 20.13
N GLY A 3 0.71 5.62 18.91
CA GLY A 3 1.68 6.26 18.01
C GLY A 3 2.20 7.59 18.52
N GLY A 4 1.33 8.44 19.09
CA GLY A 4 1.73 9.72 19.63
C GLY A 4 2.60 9.58 20.90
N VAL A 5 2.22 8.66 21.80
CA VAL A 5 3.03 8.36 22.99
C VAL A 5 4.36 7.73 22.59
N GLY A 6 4.36 6.79 21.64
CA GLY A 6 5.56 6.17 21.12
C GLY A 6 6.50 7.17 20.42
N GLY A 7 5.95 8.04 19.57
CA GLY A 7 6.72 9.11 18.93
C GLY A 7 7.33 10.10 19.93
N TRP A 8 6.55 10.53 20.91
CA TRP A 8 7.04 11.41 21.98
C TRP A 8 8.15 10.75 22.81
N LEU A 9 7.99 9.47 23.17
CA LEU A 9 9.03 8.71 23.89
C LEU A 9 10.30 8.56 23.05
N LEU A 10 10.18 8.32 21.76
CA LEU A 10 11.30 8.26 20.83
C LEU A 10 12.05 9.60 20.74
N GLN A 11 11.31 10.69 20.58
CA GLN A 11 11.90 12.03 20.56
C GLN A 11 12.66 12.31 21.87
N GLN A 12 12.05 12.02 23.01
CA GLN A 12 12.69 12.23 24.32
C GLN A 12 13.94 11.36 24.51
N ALA A 13 13.93 10.12 24.02
CA ALA A 13 15.07 9.21 24.07
C ALA A 13 16.19 9.66 23.12
N SER A 14 15.84 10.20 21.96
CA SER A 14 16.78 10.77 20.98
C SER A 14 17.48 12.01 21.52
N GLU A 15 16.72 12.98 22.04
CA GLU A 15 17.26 14.20 22.64
C GLU A 15 18.25 13.91 23.78
N ARG A 16 18.00 12.85 24.54
CA ARG A 16 18.88 12.41 25.63
C ARG A 16 20.04 11.53 25.18
N ARG A 17 20.17 11.25 23.89
CA ARG A 17 21.18 10.35 23.30
C ARG A 17 21.20 8.96 23.97
N TRP A 18 20.04 8.46 24.40
CA TRP A 18 19.92 7.13 24.99
C TRP A 18 19.80 6.04 23.95
N VAL A 19 19.52 6.41 22.69
CA VAL A 19 19.22 5.48 21.60
C VAL A 19 20.19 5.79 20.45
N THR A 20 20.81 4.75 19.91
CA THR A 20 21.59 4.82 18.67
C THR A 20 20.68 4.61 17.47
N ASP A 21 21.13 4.98 16.26
CA ASP A 21 20.36 4.91 15.02
C ASP A 21 19.77 3.51 14.77
N THR A 22 20.50 2.44 15.10
CA THR A 22 20.01 1.06 14.99
C THR A 22 18.79 0.79 15.88
N TYR A 23 18.78 1.33 17.11
CA TYR A 23 17.64 1.16 18.00
C TYR A 23 16.44 2.00 17.58
N HIS A 24 16.63 3.16 16.95
CA HIS A 24 15.54 3.93 16.34
C HIS A 24 14.80 3.12 15.29
N GLN A 25 15.56 2.47 14.41
CA GLN A 25 15.01 1.62 13.35
C GLN A 25 14.20 0.44 13.91
N LEU A 26 14.76 -0.25 14.90
CA LEU A 26 14.08 -1.38 15.56
C LEU A 26 12.83 -0.94 16.33
N THR A 27 12.84 0.25 16.92
CA THR A 27 11.70 0.76 17.67
C THR A 27 10.49 1.04 16.78
N LEU A 28 10.68 1.48 15.53
CA LEU A 28 9.57 1.64 14.59
C LEU A 28 8.89 0.30 14.29
N VAL A 29 9.67 -0.73 14.05
CA VAL A 29 9.13 -2.08 13.81
C VAL A 29 8.42 -2.60 15.07
N ALA A 30 9.03 -2.41 16.24
CA ALA A 30 8.43 -2.82 17.51
C ALA A 30 7.12 -2.06 17.80
N LEU A 31 7.06 -0.76 17.50
CA LEU A 31 5.85 0.04 17.67
C LEU A 31 4.75 -0.39 16.71
N GLY A 32 5.09 -0.71 15.46
CA GLY A 32 4.17 -1.28 14.48
C GLY A 32 3.58 -2.60 14.97
N LEU A 33 4.41 -3.52 15.44
CA LEU A 33 3.97 -4.80 16.00
C LEU A 33 3.16 -4.62 17.29
N ALA A 34 3.58 -3.75 18.19
CA ALA A 34 2.85 -3.50 19.42
C ALA A 34 1.45 -2.93 19.15
N SER A 35 1.33 -1.97 18.21
CA SER A 35 0.03 -1.41 17.82
C SER A 35 -0.88 -2.44 17.15
N PHE A 36 -0.32 -3.35 16.34
CA PHE A 36 -1.03 -4.48 15.75
C PHE A 36 -1.59 -5.41 16.85
N LEU A 37 -0.73 -5.84 17.79
CA LEU A 37 -1.12 -6.76 18.86
C LEU A 37 -2.17 -6.14 19.79
N VAL A 38 -1.99 -4.88 20.18
CA VAL A 38 -2.98 -4.19 21.02
C VAL A 38 -4.30 -4.04 20.29
N ALA A 39 -4.30 -3.69 19.00
CA ALA A 39 -5.56 -3.61 18.24
C ALA A 39 -6.28 -4.96 18.18
N LEU A 40 -5.53 -6.06 18.03
CA LEU A 40 -6.08 -7.41 18.03
C LEU A 40 -6.76 -7.75 19.38
N GLU A 41 -6.12 -7.42 20.49
CA GLU A 41 -6.65 -7.70 21.84
C GLU A 41 -7.89 -6.87 22.18
N VAL A 42 -7.93 -5.60 21.77
CA VAL A 42 -9.08 -4.72 22.06
C VAL A 42 -10.21 -4.82 21.02
N GLY A 43 -10.09 -5.72 20.04
CA GLY A 43 -11.09 -5.89 18.98
C GLY A 43 -11.11 -4.75 17.96
N GLY A 44 -10.01 -4.01 17.84
CA GLY A 44 -9.81 -2.98 16.81
C GLY A 44 -9.37 -3.56 15.47
N ASN A 45 -9.07 -2.68 14.51
CA ASN A 45 -8.54 -3.09 13.22
C ASN A 45 -7.02 -3.17 13.27
N GLU A 46 -6.49 -4.39 13.18
CA GLU A 46 -5.06 -4.71 13.28
C GLU A 46 -4.22 -4.16 12.13
N PHE A 47 -4.83 -3.76 11.01
CA PHE A 47 -4.12 -3.18 9.85
C PHE A 47 -4.10 -1.66 9.89
N ILE A 48 -5.18 -1.05 10.37
CA ILE A 48 -5.27 0.40 10.49
C ILE A 48 -4.41 0.90 11.65
N ALA A 49 -4.33 0.16 12.74
CA ALA A 49 -3.63 0.59 13.94
C ALA A 49 -2.12 0.87 13.72
N PRO A 50 -1.33 -0.01 13.07
CA PRO A 50 0.07 0.29 12.75
C PRO A 50 0.24 1.48 11.80
N PHE A 51 -0.65 1.61 10.81
CA PHE A 51 -0.63 2.75 9.88
C PHE A 51 -0.82 4.07 10.62
N VAL A 52 -1.85 4.15 11.47
CA VAL A 52 -2.11 5.34 12.28
C VAL A 52 -0.97 5.60 13.26
N ALA A 53 -0.42 4.54 13.87
CA ALA A 53 0.74 4.68 14.75
C ALA A 53 1.95 5.30 14.02
N GLY A 54 2.26 4.84 12.81
CA GLY A 54 3.34 5.39 11.97
C GLY A 54 3.10 6.85 11.59
N LEU A 55 1.85 7.21 11.26
CA LEU A 55 1.49 8.61 10.97
C LEU A 55 1.74 9.52 12.17
N PHE A 56 1.34 9.10 13.37
CA PHE A 56 1.60 9.87 14.59
C PHE A 56 3.07 9.95 14.97
N VAL A 57 3.88 8.93 14.67
CA VAL A 57 5.34 9.01 14.84
C VAL A 57 5.91 10.08 13.95
N LYS A 58 5.53 10.12 12.67
CA LYS A 58 5.99 11.14 11.72
C LYS A 58 5.62 12.54 12.16
N LEU A 59 4.41 12.76 12.68
CA LEU A 59 3.94 14.05 13.18
C LEU A 59 4.64 14.50 14.47
N SER A 60 5.10 13.55 15.30
CA SER A 60 5.72 13.84 16.60
C SER A 60 7.24 13.92 16.53
N PHE A 61 7.87 13.43 15.46
CA PHE A 61 9.30 13.33 15.30
C PHE A 61 9.69 13.65 13.86
N GLU A 62 9.80 14.96 13.57
CA GLU A 62 10.14 15.48 12.22
C GLU A 62 11.52 15.05 11.73
N ASP A 63 12.48 14.91 12.65
CA ASP A 63 13.86 14.44 12.39
C ASP A 63 14.00 12.91 12.24
N ALA A 64 12.89 12.17 12.13
CA ALA A 64 12.93 10.75 11.79
C ALA A 64 13.53 10.57 10.38
N GLY A 65 14.85 10.77 10.30
CA GLY A 65 15.62 11.02 9.10
C GLY A 65 15.49 9.94 8.03
N GLN A 66 16.03 10.22 6.86
CA GLN A 66 16.06 9.33 5.68
C GLN A 66 16.55 7.91 6.01
N GLU A 67 17.40 7.74 7.01
CA GLU A 67 17.92 6.44 7.44
C GLU A 67 16.84 5.54 8.07
N MET A 68 15.91 6.11 8.86
CA MET A 68 14.78 5.36 9.41
C MET A 68 13.80 4.92 8.32
N SER A 69 13.58 5.77 7.34
CA SER A 69 12.75 5.48 6.16
C SER A 69 13.36 4.34 5.33
N SER A 70 14.66 4.42 5.01
CA SER A 70 15.34 3.43 4.18
C SER A 70 15.36 2.03 4.80
N PHE A 71 15.56 1.93 6.12
CA PHE A 71 15.49 0.65 6.82
C PHE A 71 14.07 0.06 6.79
N SER A 72 13.05 0.88 7.08
CA SER A 72 11.65 0.46 7.05
C SER A 72 11.23 0.01 5.66
N GLU A 73 11.69 0.70 4.61
CA GLU A 73 11.45 0.32 3.22
C GLU A 73 12.12 -1.02 2.86
N ALA A 74 13.38 -1.22 3.26
CA ALA A 74 14.10 -2.47 3.00
C ALA A 74 13.45 -3.67 3.70
N TRP A 75 13.05 -3.51 4.96
CA TRP A 75 12.32 -4.53 5.71
C TRP A 75 10.93 -4.78 5.11
N GLY A 76 10.19 -3.72 4.81
CA GLY A 76 8.89 -3.80 4.15
C GLY A 76 8.97 -4.53 2.82
N GLY A 77 9.99 -4.22 2.00
CA GLY A 77 10.25 -4.91 0.74
C GLY A 77 10.56 -6.40 0.91
N SER A 78 11.37 -6.75 1.91
CA SER A 78 11.71 -8.15 2.22
C SER A 78 10.48 -8.94 2.69
N LEU A 79 9.69 -8.38 3.60
CA LEU A 79 8.45 -9.00 4.08
C LEU A 79 7.41 -9.11 2.96
N ASN A 80 7.30 -8.11 2.12
CA ASN A 80 6.43 -8.14 0.95
C ASN A 80 6.81 -9.29 0.00
N SER A 81 8.10 -9.46 -0.28
CA SER A 81 8.60 -10.57 -1.10
C SER A 81 8.28 -11.94 -0.49
N LEU A 82 8.42 -12.08 0.83
CA LEU A 82 8.05 -13.30 1.55
C LEU A 82 6.55 -13.60 1.42
N VAL A 83 5.68 -12.59 1.55
CA VAL A 83 4.23 -12.77 1.39
C VAL A 83 3.88 -13.21 -0.02
N PHE A 84 4.50 -12.62 -1.06
CA PHE A 84 4.29 -13.07 -2.43
C PHE A 84 4.80 -14.49 -2.67
N PHE A 85 5.89 -14.89 -2.04
CA PHE A 85 6.38 -16.27 -2.10
C PHE A 85 5.37 -17.24 -1.47
N VAL A 86 4.88 -16.96 -0.25
CA VAL A 86 3.84 -17.76 0.41
C VAL A 86 2.56 -17.80 -0.44
N PHE A 87 2.16 -16.67 -1.00
CA PHE A 87 1.02 -16.60 -1.91
C PHE A 87 1.19 -17.53 -3.12
N GLY A 88 2.39 -17.54 -3.73
CA GLY A 88 2.70 -18.46 -4.81
C GLY A 88 2.52 -19.94 -4.43
N MET A 89 2.96 -20.31 -3.22
CA MET A 89 2.74 -21.67 -2.70
C MET A 89 1.26 -22.00 -2.52
N VAL A 90 0.47 -21.05 -2.00
CA VAL A 90 -0.99 -21.23 -1.84
C VAL A 90 -1.67 -21.40 -3.20
N VAL A 91 -1.27 -20.62 -4.19
CA VAL A 91 -1.81 -20.73 -5.56
C VAL A 91 -1.54 -22.10 -6.18
N VAL A 92 -0.30 -22.60 -6.02
CA VAL A 92 0.06 -23.94 -6.58
C VAL A 92 -0.74 -25.05 -5.91
N GLN A 93 -1.05 -24.93 -4.62
CA GLN A 93 -1.84 -25.90 -3.88
C GLN A 93 -3.34 -25.86 -4.21
N ASN A 94 -3.84 -24.76 -4.77
CA ASN A 94 -5.26 -24.53 -5.06
C ASN A 94 -5.50 -24.12 -6.51
N VAL A 95 -4.71 -24.67 -7.43
CA VAL A 95 -4.78 -24.32 -8.86
C VAL A 95 -6.15 -24.61 -9.48
N GLU A 96 -6.89 -25.57 -8.93
CA GLU A 96 -8.24 -25.95 -9.33
C GLU A 96 -9.26 -24.82 -9.13
N LEU A 97 -9.00 -23.86 -8.24
CA LEU A 97 -9.85 -22.69 -8.03
C LEU A 97 -9.67 -21.62 -9.12
N LEU A 98 -8.62 -21.73 -9.94
CA LEU A 98 -8.35 -20.83 -11.06
C LEU A 98 -9.23 -21.20 -12.27
N THR A 99 -10.52 -21.08 -12.12
CA THR A 99 -11.52 -21.36 -13.15
C THR A 99 -11.57 -20.23 -14.21
N MET A 100 -12.23 -20.49 -15.34
CA MET A 100 -12.44 -19.46 -16.37
C MET A 100 -13.20 -18.24 -15.82
N SER A 101 -14.15 -18.46 -14.93
CA SER A 101 -14.87 -17.36 -14.23
C SER A 101 -13.96 -16.51 -13.37
N SER A 102 -13.00 -17.11 -12.67
CA SER A 102 -11.99 -16.39 -11.87
C SER A 102 -11.12 -15.48 -12.74
N TRP A 103 -10.70 -15.96 -13.92
CA TRP A 103 -9.92 -15.15 -14.86
C TRP A 103 -10.73 -14.03 -15.50
N VAL A 104 -11.99 -14.28 -15.88
CA VAL A 104 -12.88 -13.22 -16.40
C VAL A 104 -13.09 -12.15 -15.33
N PHE A 105 -13.35 -12.54 -14.09
CA PHE A 105 -13.45 -11.61 -12.97
C PHE A 105 -12.17 -10.79 -12.78
N ALA A 106 -11.01 -11.44 -12.83
CA ALA A 106 -9.71 -10.79 -12.69
C ALA A 106 -9.49 -9.70 -13.75
N VAL A 107 -9.76 -10.04 -15.02
CA VAL A 107 -9.65 -9.07 -16.14
C VAL A 107 -10.60 -7.89 -15.94
N LEU A 108 -11.87 -8.15 -15.66
CA LEU A 108 -12.87 -7.09 -15.43
C LEU A 108 -12.51 -6.23 -14.22
N SER A 109 -12.05 -6.84 -13.13
CA SER A 109 -11.66 -6.12 -11.90
C SER A 109 -10.46 -5.20 -12.11
N LEU A 110 -9.45 -5.65 -12.88
CA LEU A 110 -8.24 -4.86 -13.14
C LEU A 110 -8.43 -3.78 -14.19
N THR A 111 -9.31 -4.02 -15.16
CA THR A 111 -9.56 -3.08 -16.25
C THR A 111 -10.77 -2.17 -15.95
N VAL A 112 -11.98 -2.71 -16.07
CA VAL A 112 -13.21 -1.91 -16.03
C VAL A 112 -13.45 -1.32 -14.64
N VAL A 113 -13.56 -2.18 -13.61
CA VAL A 113 -13.93 -1.73 -12.25
C VAL A 113 -12.93 -0.72 -11.71
N ARG A 114 -11.65 -1.01 -11.89
CA ARG A 114 -10.59 -0.14 -11.41
C ARG A 114 -10.52 1.17 -12.18
N MET A 115 -10.52 1.12 -13.52
CA MET A 115 -10.42 2.33 -14.34
C MET A 115 -11.60 3.27 -14.08
N VAL A 116 -12.81 2.72 -13.95
CA VAL A 116 -14.01 3.51 -13.63
C VAL A 116 -13.89 4.14 -12.24
N ALA A 117 -13.49 3.36 -11.23
CA ALA A 117 -13.34 3.87 -9.85
C ALA A 117 -12.30 5.00 -9.78
N VAL A 118 -11.14 4.84 -10.42
CA VAL A 118 -10.09 5.87 -10.47
C VAL A 118 -10.55 7.09 -11.26
N ALA A 119 -11.21 6.91 -12.41
CA ALA A 119 -11.73 8.01 -13.19
C ALA A 119 -12.74 8.85 -12.40
N ILE A 120 -13.64 8.20 -11.64
CA ILE A 120 -14.62 8.91 -10.80
C ILE A 120 -13.92 9.64 -9.64
N SER A 121 -12.95 9.01 -8.96
CA SER A 121 -12.26 9.63 -7.82
C SER A 121 -11.38 10.81 -8.20
N LEU A 122 -10.91 10.86 -9.44
CA LEU A 122 -10.10 11.97 -9.96
C LEU A 122 -10.92 13.03 -10.73
N LEU A 123 -12.25 12.94 -10.71
CA LEU A 123 -13.10 13.98 -11.27
C LEU A 123 -12.91 15.30 -10.50
N GLY A 124 -12.50 16.34 -11.22
CA GLY A 124 -12.25 17.65 -10.63
C GLY A 124 -10.79 17.91 -10.22
N ALA A 125 -9.89 16.92 -10.27
CA ALA A 125 -8.48 17.11 -9.98
C ALA A 125 -7.67 17.84 -11.08
N GLY A 126 -8.32 18.19 -12.21
CA GLY A 126 -7.66 18.89 -13.31
C GLY A 126 -6.64 18.06 -14.09
N LEU A 127 -6.49 16.78 -13.76
CA LEU A 127 -5.53 15.88 -14.40
C LEU A 127 -5.93 15.53 -15.84
N ARG A 128 -4.94 15.35 -16.69
CA ARG A 128 -5.16 14.91 -18.06
C ARG A 128 -5.63 13.46 -18.14
N PRO A 129 -6.39 13.07 -19.17
CA PRO A 129 -6.84 11.68 -19.35
C PRO A 129 -5.70 10.65 -19.36
N ALA A 130 -4.51 11.05 -19.85
CA ALA A 130 -3.34 10.19 -19.85
C ALA A 130 -2.86 9.85 -18.41
N SER A 131 -2.91 10.83 -17.51
CA SER A 131 -2.57 10.68 -16.09
C SER A 131 -3.60 9.80 -15.37
N VAL A 132 -4.88 10.02 -15.65
CA VAL A 132 -5.97 9.18 -15.10
C VAL A 132 -5.82 7.72 -15.53
N VAL A 133 -5.52 7.48 -16.81
CA VAL A 133 -5.28 6.12 -17.34
C VAL A 133 -4.03 5.51 -16.71
N PHE A 134 -2.94 6.27 -16.57
CA PHE A 134 -1.71 5.80 -15.95
C PHE A 134 -1.93 5.42 -14.48
N ILE A 135 -2.55 6.28 -13.67
CA ILE A 135 -2.89 6.01 -12.26
C ILE A 135 -3.85 4.82 -12.16
N GLY A 136 -4.87 4.77 -13.02
CA GLY A 136 -5.82 3.67 -13.07
C GLY A 136 -5.17 2.33 -13.37
N TRP A 137 -4.24 2.29 -14.31
CA TRP A 137 -3.53 1.06 -14.67
C TRP A 137 -2.48 0.67 -13.61
N PHE A 138 -1.59 1.56 -13.21
CA PHE A 138 -0.43 1.27 -12.35
C PHE A 138 -0.71 1.29 -10.84
N GLY A 139 -1.94 1.22 -10.39
CA GLY A 139 -2.20 0.96 -8.98
C GLY A 139 -2.19 -0.55 -8.69
N PRO A 140 -1.09 -1.17 -8.28
CA PRO A 140 -0.98 -2.61 -8.12
C PRO A 140 -1.95 -3.15 -7.06
N ARG A 141 -2.50 -4.33 -7.32
CA ARG A 141 -3.16 -5.13 -6.30
C ARG A 141 -2.08 -5.89 -5.55
N GLY A 142 -1.79 -5.44 -4.35
CA GLY A 142 -0.66 -5.94 -3.57
C GLY A 142 -1.07 -6.72 -2.34
N LEU A 143 -0.20 -6.64 -1.36
CA LEU A 143 -0.20 -7.30 -0.07
C LEU A 143 -1.57 -7.30 0.62
N ALA A 144 -2.28 -6.16 0.63
CA ALA A 144 -3.58 -6.06 1.28
C ALA A 144 -4.61 -7.04 0.71
N SER A 145 -4.66 -7.22 -0.62
CA SER A 145 -5.60 -8.17 -1.26
C SER A 145 -5.27 -9.61 -0.89
N ILE A 146 -3.98 -9.96 -0.81
CA ILE A 146 -3.53 -11.30 -0.41
C ILE A 146 -3.88 -11.54 1.07
N VAL A 147 -3.53 -10.63 1.94
CA VAL A 147 -3.75 -10.76 3.39
C VAL A 147 -5.24 -10.82 3.71
N LEU A 148 -6.05 -9.93 3.14
CA LEU A 148 -7.51 -9.97 3.33
C LEU A 148 -8.13 -11.25 2.77
N GLY A 149 -7.65 -11.75 1.62
CA GLY A 149 -8.05 -13.04 1.09
C GLY A 149 -7.74 -14.19 2.06
N LEU A 150 -6.52 -14.24 2.59
CA LEU A 150 -6.12 -15.26 3.57
C LEU A 150 -6.89 -15.17 4.89
N ILE A 151 -7.24 -13.97 5.35
CA ILE A 151 -8.08 -13.78 6.54
C ILE A 151 -9.50 -14.28 6.28
N LEU A 152 -10.05 -14.01 5.10
CA LEU A 152 -11.36 -14.49 4.70
C LEU A 152 -11.41 -16.02 4.79
N VAL A 153 -10.39 -16.69 4.24
CA VAL A 153 -10.24 -18.16 4.33
C VAL A 153 -10.21 -18.64 5.77
N LYS A 154 -9.48 -17.95 6.65
CA LYS A 154 -9.34 -18.37 8.06
C LYS A 154 -10.58 -18.09 8.91
N LYS A 155 -11.30 -16.98 8.69
CA LYS A 155 -12.48 -16.57 9.46
C LYS A 155 -13.79 -17.21 8.96
N ALA A 156 -13.76 -17.87 7.83
CA ALA A 156 -14.95 -18.39 7.20
C ALA A 156 -15.52 -19.60 7.93
N ALA A 157 -16.46 -19.34 8.81
CA ALA A 157 -17.56 -20.27 9.00
C ALA A 157 -18.31 -20.34 7.66
N VAL A 158 -18.08 -21.41 6.89
CA VAL A 158 -18.79 -21.80 5.66
C VAL A 158 -19.59 -20.67 4.96
N ILE A 159 -18.86 -19.78 4.26
CA ILE A 159 -19.53 -18.80 3.40
C ILE A 159 -19.87 -19.51 2.09
N PRO A 160 -21.16 -19.55 1.69
CA PRO A 160 -21.51 -20.09 0.37
C PRO A 160 -20.74 -19.36 -0.73
N GLY A 161 -20.04 -20.12 -1.60
CA GLY A 161 -19.23 -19.54 -2.68
C GLY A 161 -17.83 -19.07 -2.27
N GLN A 162 -17.32 -19.48 -1.13
CA GLN A 162 -15.96 -19.14 -0.68
C GLN A 162 -14.90 -19.48 -1.74
N GLU A 163 -14.96 -20.66 -2.35
CA GLU A 163 -14.04 -21.09 -3.39
C GLU A 163 -14.01 -20.13 -4.59
N VAL A 164 -15.16 -19.57 -4.95
CA VAL A 164 -15.27 -18.58 -6.04
C VAL A 164 -14.55 -17.28 -5.66
N ILE A 165 -14.68 -16.82 -4.41
CA ILE A 165 -14.02 -15.63 -3.92
C ILE A 165 -12.51 -15.85 -3.88
N GLU A 166 -12.06 -16.98 -3.37
CA GLU A 166 -10.65 -17.35 -3.29
C GLU A 166 -10.02 -17.43 -4.69
N GLY A 167 -10.67 -18.15 -5.62
CA GLY A 167 -10.22 -18.21 -7.00
C GLY A 167 -10.17 -16.84 -7.68
N ALA A 168 -11.16 -15.98 -7.45
CA ALA A 168 -11.20 -14.63 -8.01
C ALA A 168 -10.07 -13.76 -7.44
N VAL A 169 -9.78 -13.82 -6.14
CA VAL A 169 -8.67 -13.10 -5.50
C VAL A 169 -7.33 -13.60 -6.05
N MET A 170 -7.12 -14.93 -6.07
CA MET A 170 -5.89 -15.53 -6.60
C MET A 170 -5.63 -15.15 -8.05
N ALA A 171 -6.63 -15.30 -8.92
CA ALA A 171 -6.51 -14.94 -10.33
C ALA A 171 -6.22 -13.44 -10.52
N THR A 172 -6.89 -12.57 -9.75
CA THR A 172 -6.71 -11.11 -9.83
C THR A 172 -5.30 -10.70 -9.42
N VAL A 173 -4.77 -11.25 -8.33
CA VAL A 173 -3.42 -10.94 -7.87
C VAL A 173 -2.37 -11.47 -8.85
N LEU A 174 -2.49 -12.72 -9.32
CA LEU A 174 -1.59 -13.28 -10.32
C LEU A 174 -1.56 -12.44 -11.61
N LEU A 175 -2.74 -12.13 -12.15
CA LEU A 175 -2.85 -11.33 -13.36
C LEU A 175 -2.26 -9.92 -13.14
N SER A 176 -2.49 -9.33 -11.97
CA SER A 176 -1.94 -8.02 -11.60
C SER A 176 -0.41 -8.04 -11.59
N ILE A 177 0.21 -9.04 -10.95
CA ILE A 177 1.67 -9.16 -10.90
C ILE A 177 2.26 -9.25 -12.31
N VAL A 178 1.72 -10.12 -13.15
CA VAL A 178 2.22 -10.34 -14.51
C VAL A 178 1.97 -9.11 -15.39
N ALA A 179 0.73 -8.61 -15.43
CA ALA A 179 0.36 -7.50 -16.29
C ALA A 179 1.11 -6.22 -15.94
N HIS A 180 1.15 -5.85 -14.65
CA HIS A 180 1.87 -4.64 -14.22
C HIS A 180 3.39 -4.82 -14.32
N GLY A 181 3.93 -5.98 -13.94
CA GLY A 181 5.37 -6.26 -14.06
C GLY A 181 5.87 -6.11 -15.50
N LEU A 182 5.13 -6.67 -16.47
CA LEU A 182 5.52 -6.59 -17.88
C LEU A 182 5.32 -5.19 -18.48
N THR A 183 4.33 -4.44 -18.03
CA THR A 183 3.96 -3.15 -18.62
C THR A 183 4.59 -1.94 -17.92
N THR A 184 5.18 -2.09 -16.73
CA THR A 184 5.73 -0.99 -15.92
C THR A 184 6.76 -0.16 -16.68
N ASN A 185 7.80 -0.78 -17.22
CA ASN A 185 8.85 -0.05 -17.91
C ASN A 185 8.35 0.70 -19.16
N LEU A 186 7.43 0.07 -19.91
CA LEU A 186 6.83 0.67 -21.08
C LEU A 186 5.91 1.83 -20.70
N GLY A 187 5.07 1.61 -19.68
CA GLY A 187 4.12 2.60 -19.20
C GLY A 187 4.81 3.85 -18.65
N ILE A 188 5.84 3.67 -17.82
CA ILE A 188 6.63 4.80 -17.29
C ILE A 188 7.24 5.60 -18.45
N ARG A 189 7.92 4.94 -19.38
CA ARG A 189 8.54 5.63 -20.53
C ARG A 189 7.54 6.41 -21.38
N LEU A 190 6.36 5.85 -21.62
CA LEU A 190 5.32 6.51 -22.40
C LEU A 190 4.70 7.69 -21.64
N TYR A 191 4.53 7.54 -20.33
CA TYR A 191 3.96 8.58 -19.48
C TYR A 191 4.94 9.74 -19.30
N THR A 192 6.20 9.48 -18.95
CA THR A 192 7.25 10.52 -18.81
C THR A 192 7.35 11.38 -20.05
N LYS A 193 7.42 10.76 -21.25
CA LYS A 193 7.45 11.52 -22.52
C LYS A 193 6.25 12.43 -22.72
N ARG A 194 5.10 12.12 -22.14
CA ARG A 194 3.91 12.96 -22.23
C ARG A 194 3.93 14.07 -21.20
N VAL A 195 4.40 13.80 -20.00
CA VAL A 195 4.55 14.80 -18.92
C VAL A 195 5.60 15.84 -19.30
N ASP A 196 6.74 15.44 -19.86
CA ASP A 196 7.80 16.35 -20.33
C ASP A 196 7.34 17.35 -21.42
N GLN A 197 6.20 17.09 -22.06
CA GLN A 197 5.59 17.97 -23.07
C GLN A 197 4.51 18.90 -22.50
N LEU A 198 4.24 18.83 -21.19
CA LEU A 198 3.29 19.68 -20.53
C LEU A 198 3.92 21.04 -20.20
N SER A 199 3.05 22.04 -20.02
CA SER A 199 3.47 23.35 -19.48
C SER A 199 3.83 23.20 -17.99
N ASP A 200 4.75 24.06 -17.53
CA ASP A 200 5.20 24.07 -16.12
C ASP A 200 4.05 24.30 -15.11
N ASP A 201 2.93 24.88 -15.58
CA ASP A 201 1.71 25.08 -14.75
C ASP A 201 0.79 23.85 -14.68
N ALA A 202 1.16 22.72 -15.27
CA ALA A 202 0.32 21.53 -15.24
C ALA A 202 0.39 20.86 -13.84
N PRO A 203 -0.75 20.41 -13.27
CA PRO A 203 -0.77 19.74 -11.96
C PRO A 203 0.17 18.54 -11.86
N GLU A 204 0.49 17.91 -12.99
CA GLU A 204 1.42 16.78 -13.07
C GLU A 204 2.89 17.19 -12.90
N GLN A 205 3.20 18.48 -13.00
CA GLN A 205 4.57 19.03 -12.86
C GLN A 205 4.78 19.75 -11.53
N GLU A 206 3.76 19.92 -10.71
CA GLU A 206 3.92 20.50 -9.38
C GLU A 206 4.87 19.64 -8.52
N PRO A 207 5.89 20.26 -7.88
CA PRO A 207 6.79 19.57 -6.96
C PRO A 207 6.00 18.93 -5.81
N ASN A 208 6.36 17.71 -5.44
CA ASN A 208 5.65 16.94 -4.42
C ASN A 208 5.67 17.66 -3.04
N ASP A 209 6.70 18.45 -2.78
CA ASP A 209 6.89 19.19 -1.54
C ASP A 209 5.86 20.31 -1.40
N GLU A 210 5.53 21.03 -2.48
CA GLU A 210 4.51 22.09 -2.44
C GLU A 210 3.10 21.55 -2.24
N LEU A 211 2.80 20.36 -2.78
CA LEU A 211 1.49 19.72 -2.57
C LEU A 211 1.30 19.26 -1.13
N VAL A 212 2.35 18.79 -0.49
CA VAL A 212 2.32 18.36 0.91
C VAL A 212 2.16 19.57 1.83
N ASP A 213 2.89 20.65 1.56
CA ASP A 213 2.81 21.88 2.35
C ASP A 213 1.42 22.54 2.25
N ARG A 214 0.85 22.64 1.04
CA ARG A 214 -0.54 23.12 0.87
C ARG A 214 -1.56 22.29 1.61
N PHE A 215 -1.42 20.95 1.55
CA PHE A 215 -2.36 20.06 2.25
C PHE A 215 -2.34 20.29 3.77
N TRP A 216 -1.19 20.60 4.34
CA TRP A 216 -1.07 20.91 5.77
C TRP A 216 -1.56 22.31 6.11
N ASP A 217 -1.30 23.30 5.26
CA ASP A 217 -1.78 24.67 5.45
C ASP A 217 -3.30 24.79 5.38
N ASP A 218 -3.97 24.01 4.54
CA ASP A 218 -5.43 23.97 4.42
C ASP A 218 -6.13 23.22 5.56
N MET A 219 -5.39 22.43 6.38
CA MET A 219 -5.93 21.68 7.51
C MET A 219 -5.75 22.37 8.89
N VAL A 220 -5.00 23.45 8.95
CA VAL A 220 -4.74 24.23 10.18
C VAL A 220 -5.53 25.52 10.15
#